data_2fe7a54d6850b439ac6fd9d2ced7a098
#
_entry.id   2fe7a54d6850b439ac6fd9d2ced7a098
#
_cell.length_a   1.000
_cell.length_b   1.000
_cell.length_c   1.000
_cell.angle_alpha   90.00
_cell.angle_beta   90.00
_cell.angle_gamma   90.00
#
_symmetry.space_group_name_H-M   'P 1'
#
loop_
_entity.id
_entity.type
_entity.pdbx_description
1 polymer ?
#
loop_
_entity_poly.entity_id
_entity_poly.type
_entity_poly.pdbx_seq_one_letter_code
_entity_poly.pdbx_strand_id
1 'polypeptide(L)'
;MTVGRRMKSALAISAAGLLALTACSGGSGGDSGGSSAEGESITINSMTMVLPNTPTAPAVEWFFNELEERSDGRITVDRTEPESICKAPEIAQCVIDGRADMGVSISDYSASLFPSVAVAGIPFMVDSPQALMSALYEVNQNNESAVAQWENNGIEFMGAWSPGTTIMGSKGAIDGVDDLKGLKLRAIGSSLPSAFDMVGANVVSMPAAESYENIERGVADAVAWTIDGAVDYKLMEQLDTWTDPGVGAYTTFALWMNKSFYDGMPDDLRTIVDEVRDEFNAGKAMEEFNKVTEQQCSTLIDFPNTANLTAWSESATDEWKDLVQEQLITDYIAQSETDGLTDAQSYFDDYVAALDAAAASAEAQNPFAACIDRFDAK
;
A
#
# COMPACT_ATOMS: atom_id res chain seq x y z
N MET A 1 -67.13 10.79 6.96
CA MET A 1 -67.82 9.50 7.07
C MET A 1 -66.80 8.54 7.65
N THR A 2 -66.82 8.41 9.02
CA THR A 2 -67.47 7.33 9.81
C THR A 2 -66.87 5.98 9.43
N VAL A 3 -66.35 5.14 10.32
CA VAL A 3 -66.42 4.74 11.70
C VAL A 3 -65.28 3.73 11.89
N GLY A 4 -64.34 3.67 12.77
CA GLY A 4 -64.38 3.48 14.18
C GLY A 4 -64.69 2.02 14.64
N ARG A 5 -63.68 1.28 15.14
CA ARG A 5 -63.96 0.34 16.22
C ARG A 5 -62.68 -0.07 16.98
N ARG A 6 -62.68 0.35 18.22
CA ARG A 6 -61.84 -0.19 19.32
C ARG A 6 -62.41 -1.55 19.78
N MET A 7 -61.52 -2.45 20.19
CA MET A 7 -61.87 -3.36 21.30
C MET A 7 -60.66 -3.74 22.13
N LYS A 8 -60.86 -3.60 23.41
CA LYS A 8 -59.95 -3.81 24.54
C LYS A 8 -60.07 -5.21 25.11
N SER A 9 -59.08 -5.56 25.96
CA SER A 9 -59.10 -6.47 27.12
C SER A 9 -58.68 -7.91 26.76
N ALA A 10 -57.92 -8.67 27.61
CA ALA A 10 -57.68 -8.58 29.02
C ALA A 10 -56.42 -9.38 29.45
N LEU A 11 -55.91 -8.99 30.60
CA LEU A 11 -54.95 -9.66 31.47
C LEU A 11 -55.22 -11.14 31.73
N ALA A 12 -54.14 -11.93 31.93
CA ALA A 12 -54.11 -12.98 32.95
C ALA A 12 -52.68 -13.22 33.46
N ILE A 13 -52.52 -13.04 34.74
CA ILE A 13 -51.38 -13.28 35.62
C ILE A 13 -51.49 -14.71 36.16
N SER A 14 -50.39 -15.47 36.27
CA SER A 14 -50.10 -16.51 37.31
C SER A 14 -48.65 -16.97 37.08
N ALA A 15 -47.69 -16.67 37.89
CA ALA A 15 -47.30 -17.04 39.23
C ALA A 15 -46.70 -18.45 39.38
N ALA A 16 -45.40 -18.43 39.66
CA ALA A 16 -44.61 -19.18 40.61
C ALA A 16 -44.39 -20.71 40.45
N GLY A 17 -43.15 -21.11 40.56
CA GLY A 17 -42.68 -22.46 40.86
C GLY A 17 -41.18 -22.55 40.98
N LEU A 18 -40.67 -22.30 42.21
CA LEU A 18 -39.31 -22.63 42.67
C LEU A 18 -39.19 -24.14 42.91
N LEU A 19 -37.94 -24.59 42.88
CA LEU A 19 -37.29 -25.71 43.63
C LEU A 19 -36.45 -26.54 42.68
N ALA A 20 -35.25 -26.70 42.87
CA ALA A 20 -34.21 -26.95 43.86
C ALA A 20 -33.30 -28.09 43.40
N LEU A 21 -32.04 -27.80 43.40
CA LEU A 21 -30.88 -28.64 43.78
C LEU A 21 -31.00 -30.17 43.74
N THR A 22 -30.13 -30.80 42.97
CA THR A 22 -29.36 -31.93 43.50
C THR A 22 -27.97 -31.99 42.84
N ALA A 23 -27.00 -32.10 43.70
CA ALA A 23 -25.58 -32.25 43.41
C ALA A 23 -25.17 -33.72 43.31
N CYS A 24 -23.97 -33.95 42.83
CA CYS A 24 -23.06 -35.09 42.99
C CYS A 24 -23.28 -36.28 42.06
N SER A 25 -22.28 -36.71 41.29
CA SER A 25 -21.02 -37.33 41.71
C SER A 25 -20.37 -38.07 40.54
N GLY A 26 -19.11 -37.80 40.31
CA GLY A 26 -18.09 -38.81 40.08
C GLY A 26 -17.99 -39.53 38.74
N GLY A 27 -16.88 -39.33 38.04
CA GLY A 27 -16.43 -40.24 36.98
C GLY A 27 -15.30 -39.68 36.14
N SER A 28 -14.13 -39.95 36.54
CA SER A 28 -12.79 -39.90 35.94
C SER A 28 -12.68 -40.03 34.42
N GLY A 29 -11.79 -39.20 33.81
CA GLY A 29 -10.92 -39.65 32.75
C GLY A 29 -11.15 -39.03 31.37
N GLY A 30 -10.27 -38.15 30.95
CA GLY A 30 -10.16 -37.74 29.57
C GLY A 30 -9.49 -36.37 29.47
N ASP A 31 -8.20 -36.34 29.76
CA ASP A 31 -7.32 -35.21 29.47
C ASP A 31 -7.35 -34.92 27.96
N SER A 32 -7.88 -33.80 27.58
CA SER A 32 -7.67 -33.15 26.32
C SER A 32 -7.59 -31.67 26.65
N GLY A 33 -6.43 -31.29 27.17
CA GLY A 33 -6.09 -29.91 27.43
C GLY A 33 -5.95 -29.15 26.12
N GLY A 34 -7.06 -28.68 25.61
CA GLY A 34 -7.09 -27.48 24.79
C GLY A 34 -7.11 -26.32 25.76
N SER A 35 -5.96 -25.72 26.04
CA SER A 35 -5.88 -24.43 26.71
C SER A 35 -6.49 -23.41 25.77
N SER A 36 -7.79 -23.15 25.95
CA SER A 36 -8.40 -21.93 25.43
C SER A 36 -7.70 -20.79 26.14
N ALA A 37 -7.00 -19.94 25.40
CA ALA A 37 -6.48 -18.69 25.93
C ALA A 37 -7.67 -17.93 26.53
N GLU A 38 -7.69 -17.79 27.86
CA GLU A 38 -8.69 -16.99 28.57
C GLU A 38 -8.35 -15.51 28.33
N GLY A 39 -8.83 -14.93 27.23
CA GLY A 39 -8.65 -13.53 26.87
C GLY A 39 -9.73 -13.06 25.91
N GLU A 40 -9.92 -11.77 25.85
CA GLU A 40 -10.81 -11.14 24.89
C GLU A 40 -10.28 -11.42 23.46
N SER A 41 -11.19 -11.72 22.54
CA SER A 41 -10.88 -11.96 21.11
C SER A 41 -11.46 -10.84 20.26
N ILE A 42 -10.76 -10.47 19.20
CA ILE A 42 -11.17 -9.43 18.27
C ILE A 42 -11.16 -9.95 16.84
N THR A 43 -11.99 -9.35 15.99
CA THR A 43 -11.96 -9.57 14.55
C THR A 43 -11.61 -8.25 13.87
N ILE A 44 -10.59 -8.23 13.03
CA ILE A 44 -10.21 -7.12 12.19
C ILE A 44 -10.92 -7.27 10.84
N ASN A 45 -11.84 -6.36 10.53
CA ASN A 45 -12.47 -6.32 9.20
C ASN A 45 -11.52 -5.58 8.25
N SER A 46 -10.91 -6.30 7.32
CA SER A 46 -9.95 -5.72 6.37
C SER A 46 -10.58 -5.44 5.01
N MET A 47 -10.12 -4.38 4.35
CA MET A 47 -10.41 -4.12 2.95
C MET A 47 -9.14 -3.88 2.15
N THR A 48 -9.15 -4.23 0.88
CA THR A 48 -7.97 -4.15 0.03
C THR A 48 -8.30 -3.83 -1.42
N MET A 49 -7.34 -3.23 -2.13
CA MET A 49 -7.31 -3.21 -3.60
C MET A 49 -6.37 -4.27 -4.18
N VAL A 50 -5.63 -4.97 -3.33
CA VAL A 50 -4.54 -5.87 -3.74
C VAL A 50 -5.11 -7.13 -4.39
N LEU A 51 -4.71 -7.38 -5.63
CA LEU A 51 -5.06 -8.61 -6.32
C LEU A 51 -4.22 -9.79 -5.78
N PRO A 52 -4.79 -11.01 -5.66
CA PRO A 52 -4.11 -12.14 -5.02
C PRO A 52 -2.78 -12.59 -5.66
N ASN A 53 -2.56 -12.24 -6.91
CA ASN A 53 -1.36 -12.63 -7.68
C ASN A 53 -0.28 -11.55 -7.76
N THR A 54 -0.50 -10.39 -7.14
CA THR A 54 0.49 -9.29 -7.13
C THR A 54 1.57 -9.52 -6.07
N PRO A 55 2.77 -8.92 -6.22
CA PRO A 55 3.83 -9.01 -5.22
C PRO A 55 3.44 -8.50 -3.83
N THR A 56 2.51 -7.56 -3.77
CA THR A 56 1.99 -7.00 -2.52
C THR A 56 1.17 -8.00 -1.72
N ALA A 57 0.46 -8.94 -2.37
CA ALA A 57 -0.44 -9.87 -1.69
C ALA A 57 0.26 -10.75 -0.65
N PRO A 58 1.39 -11.43 -0.93
CA PRO A 58 2.09 -12.23 0.08
C PRO A 58 2.57 -11.41 1.27
N ALA A 59 2.98 -10.16 1.08
CA ALA A 59 3.40 -9.30 2.16
C ALA A 59 2.24 -8.98 3.12
N VAL A 60 1.07 -8.63 2.57
CA VAL A 60 -0.14 -8.36 3.35
C VAL A 60 -0.64 -9.63 4.05
N GLU A 61 -0.64 -10.78 3.36
CA GLU A 61 -1.03 -12.05 3.95
C GLU A 61 -0.09 -12.48 5.07
N TRP A 62 1.22 -12.24 4.95
CA TRP A 62 2.17 -12.47 6.02
C TRP A 62 1.76 -11.67 7.28
N PHE A 63 1.47 -10.37 7.12
CA PHE A 63 1.05 -9.52 8.23
C PHE A 63 -0.19 -10.08 8.94
N PHE A 64 -1.22 -10.46 8.19
CA PHE A 64 -2.46 -10.98 8.75
C PHE A 64 -2.26 -12.35 9.44
N ASN A 65 -1.48 -13.23 8.82
CA ASN A 65 -1.21 -14.56 9.36
C ASN A 65 -0.41 -14.48 10.68
N GLU A 66 0.58 -13.58 10.77
CA GLU A 66 1.34 -13.37 12.01
C GLU A 66 0.45 -12.85 13.16
N LEU A 67 -0.50 -11.95 12.86
CA LEU A 67 -1.46 -11.50 13.86
C LEU A 67 -2.30 -12.66 14.41
N GLU A 68 -2.80 -13.52 13.52
CA GLU A 68 -3.61 -14.69 13.89
C GLU A 68 -2.78 -15.73 14.66
N GLU A 69 -1.57 -16.04 14.21
CA GLU A 69 -0.69 -17.04 14.81
C GLU A 69 -0.17 -16.60 16.18
N ARG A 70 0.38 -15.39 16.30
CA ARG A 70 0.97 -14.90 17.57
C ARG A 70 -0.07 -14.63 18.65
N SER A 71 -1.31 -14.39 18.26
CA SER A 71 -2.40 -14.21 19.20
C SER A 71 -3.08 -15.54 19.62
N ASP A 72 -2.59 -16.70 19.16
CA ASP A 72 -3.24 -17.99 19.32
C ASP A 72 -4.71 -17.97 18.82
N GLY A 73 -4.98 -17.21 17.75
CA GLY A 73 -6.32 -17.06 17.14
C GLY A 73 -7.25 -16.10 17.90
N ARG A 74 -6.77 -15.33 18.87
CA ARG A 74 -7.56 -14.29 19.52
C ARG A 74 -7.75 -13.05 18.64
N ILE A 75 -6.81 -12.76 17.73
CA ILE A 75 -7.03 -11.89 16.60
C ILE A 75 -7.41 -12.77 15.42
N THR A 76 -8.48 -12.42 14.74
CA THR A 76 -8.87 -13.00 13.45
C THR A 76 -9.01 -11.86 12.43
N VAL A 77 -8.65 -12.12 11.17
CA VAL A 77 -8.77 -11.11 10.11
C VAL A 77 -9.82 -11.56 9.10
N ASP A 78 -10.89 -10.79 8.97
CA ASP A 78 -11.88 -10.98 7.91
C ASP A 78 -11.35 -10.35 6.61
N ARG A 79 -10.86 -11.20 5.71
CA ARG A 79 -10.24 -10.82 4.44
C ARG A 79 -11.31 -10.66 3.37
N THR A 80 -11.51 -9.45 2.89
CA THR A 80 -12.49 -9.17 1.85
C THR A 80 -11.90 -9.30 0.44
N GLU A 81 -12.76 -9.59 -0.53
CA GLU A 81 -12.37 -9.54 -1.93
C GLU A 81 -11.92 -8.11 -2.33
N PRO A 82 -10.94 -7.97 -3.22
CA PRO A 82 -10.45 -6.67 -3.66
C PRO A 82 -11.57 -5.74 -4.11
N GLU A 83 -11.55 -4.51 -3.60
CA GLU A 83 -12.51 -3.44 -3.93
C GLU A 83 -14.00 -3.78 -3.74
N SER A 84 -14.31 -4.78 -2.90
CA SER A 84 -15.70 -5.22 -2.64
C SER A 84 -16.48 -4.27 -1.73
N ILE A 85 -15.78 -3.57 -0.83
CA ILE A 85 -16.39 -2.60 0.10
C ILE A 85 -16.24 -1.18 -0.42
N CYS A 86 -15.02 -0.77 -0.76
CA CYS A 86 -14.68 0.54 -1.29
C CYS A 86 -13.72 0.40 -2.48
N LYS A 87 -13.79 1.34 -3.42
CA LYS A 87 -12.83 1.41 -4.52
C LYS A 87 -11.47 1.90 -4.04
N ALA A 88 -10.41 1.53 -4.74
CA ALA A 88 -9.03 1.82 -4.35
C ALA A 88 -8.80 3.28 -3.88
N PRO A 89 -9.29 4.32 -4.58
CA PRO A 89 -9.12 5.71 -4.14
C PRO A 89 -9.90 6.09 -2.88
N GLU A 90 -10.87 5.27 -2.47
CA GLU A 90 -11.78 5.55 -1.34
C GLU A 90 -11.39 4.77 -0.08
N ILE A 91 -10.49 3.78 -0.18
CA ILE A 91 -10.18 2.85 0.93
C ILE A 91 -9.70 3.61 2.17
N ALA A 92 -8.80 4.57 2.02
CA ALA A 92 -8.32 5.36 3.15
C ALA A 92 -9.46 6.07 3.91
N GLN A 93 -10.35 6.74 3.17
CA GLN A 93 -11.51 7.40 3.78
C GLN A 93 -12.48 6.39 4.40
N CYS A 94 -12.64 5.23 3.80
CA CYS A 94 -13.50 4.18 4.36
C CYS A 94 -12.97 3.61 5.69
N VAL A 95 -11.65 3.53 5.86
CA VAL A 95 -11.03 3.16 7.14
C VAL A 95 -11.23 4.28 8.17
N ILE A 96 -11.02 5.54 7.79
CA ILE A 96 -11.29 6.71 8.66
C ILE A 96 -12.76 6.71 9.13
N ASP A 97 -13.69 6.44 8.23
CA ASP A 97 -15.13 6.40 8.52
C ASP A 97 -15.56 5.13 9.32
N GLY A 98 -14.63 4.21 9.61
CA GLY A 98 -14.92 2.97 10.34
C GLY A 98 -15.75 1.95 9.54
N ARG A 99 -15.72 1.99 8.21
CA ARG A 99 -16.37 1.00 7.34
C ARG A 99 -15.58 -0.32 7.25
N ALA A 100 -14.30 -0.25 7.59
CA ALA A 100 -13.43 -1.37 7.92
C ALA A 100 -12.44 -0.93 8.98
N ASP A 101 -11.86 -1.89 9.69
CA ASP A 101 -10.90 -1.65 10.76
C ASP A 101 -9.49 -1.47 10.19
N MET A 102 -9.21 -2.08 9.06
CA MET A 102 -7.91 -2.02 8.37
C MET A 102 -8.09 -1.91 6.86
N GLY A 103 -7.17 -1.23 6.19
CA GLY A 103 -7.20 -1.05 4.74
C GLY A 103 -5.83 -1.07 4.10
N VAL A 104 -5.76 -1.61 2.88
CA VAL A 104 -4.56 -1.60 2.03
C VAL A 104 -4.88 -0.96 0.69
N SER A 105 -4.18 0.12 0.38
CA SER A 105 -4.30 0.80 -0.92
C SER A 105 -3.00 1.53 -1.27
N ILE A 106 -2.99 2.19 -2.42
CA ILE A 106 -1.91 3.10 -2.81
C ILE A 106 -2.15 4.45 -2.13
N SER A 107 -1.18 4.91 -1.33
CA SER A 107 -1.26 6.18 -0.61
C SER A 107 -1.42 7.39 -1.53
N ASP A 108 -0.86 7.33 -2.73
CA ASP A 108 -0.95 8.39 -3.74
C ASP A 108 -2.40 8.71 -4.17
N TYR A 109 -3.33 7.76 -4.04
CA TYR A 109 -4.76 8.03 -4.28
C TYR A 109 -5.38 8.96 -3.23
N SER A 110 -4.72 9.11 -2.10
CA SER A 110 -5.16 9.92 -0.95
C SER A 110 -4.03 10.81 -0.44
N ALA A 111 -3.17 11.31 -1.33
CA ALA A 111 -1.95 12.06 -0.98
C ALA A 111 -2.22 13.25 -0.05
N SER A 112 -3.34 13.95 -0.21
CA SER A 112 -3.73 15.05 0.66
C SER A 112 -4.11 14.62 2.09
N LEU A 113 -4.45 13.35 2.30
CA LEU A 113 -4.66 12.79 3.64
C LEU A 113 -3.33 12.34 4.29
N PHE A 114 -2.34 12.02 3.47
CA PHE A 114 -1.09 11.41 3.90
C PHE A 114 0.14 12.09 3.28
N PRO A 115 0.30 13.41 3.46
CA PRO A 115 1.44 14.15 2.91
C PRO A 115 2.79 13.60 3.41
N SER A 116 2.85 13.02 4.62
CA SER A 116 4.08 12.40 5.13
C SER A 116 4.51 11.16 4.31
N VAL A 117 3.60 10.40 3.72
CA VAL A 117 3.93 9.28 2.83
C VAL A 117 4.08 9.73 1.38
N ALA A 118 3.43 10.82 0.98
CA ALA A 118 3.53 11.38 -0.38
C ALA A 118 4.95 11.81 -0.77
N VAL A 119 5.84 12.02 0.21
CA VAL A 119 7.29 12.27 -0.02
C VAL A 119 7.95 11.18 -0.87
N ALA A 120 7.49 9.94 -0.74
CA ALA A 120 7.97 8.79 -1.54
C ALA A 120 7.70 8.95 -3.04
N GLY A 121 6.75 9.80 -3.42
CA GLY A 121 6.44 10.10 -4.82
C GLY A 121 7.42 11.05 -5.51
N ILE A 122 8.39 11.63 -4.78
CA ILE A 122 9.44 12.47 -5.36
C ILE A 122 10.44 11.57 -6.08
N PRO A 123 10.60 11.69 -7.42
CA PRO A 123 11.54 10.88 -8.16
C PRO A 123 13.00 11.21 -7.83
N PHE A 124 13.92 10.31 -8.17
CA PHE A 124 15.37 10.42 -8.02
C PHE A 124 15.88 10.49 -6.57
N MET A 125 15.09 10.01 -5.61
CA MET A 125 15.47 10.02 -4.19
C MET A 125 16.15 8.72 -3.78
N VAL A 126 15.69 7.55 -4.26
CA VAL A 126 16.21 6.24 -3.85
C VAL A 126 15.87 5.14 -4.85
N ASP A 127 16.82 4.24 -5.10
CA ASP A 127 16.63 3.07 -5.98
C ASP A 127 16.15 1.82 -5.22
N SER A 128 16.45 1.74 -3.93
CA SER A 128 16.10 0.59 -3.08
C SER A 128 14.72 0.72 -2.47
N PRO A 129 13.74 -0.13 -2.86
CA PRO A 129 12.43 -0.17 -2.21
C PRO A 129 12.50 -0.47 -0.70
N GLN A 130 13.48 -1.28 -0.25
CA GLN A 130 13.70 -1.55 1.16
C GLN A 130 14.17 -0.32 1.93
N ALA A 131 15.09 0.46 1.36
CA ALA A 131 15.57 1.69 2.00
C ALA A 131 14.41 2.70 2.12
N LEU A 132 13.59 2.83 1.07
CA LEU A 132 12.39 3.67 1.09
C LEU A 132 11.43 3.26 2.20
N MET A 133 11.10 1.97 2.30
CA MET A 133 10.21 1.44 3.32
C MET A 133 10.70 1.73 4.73
N SER A 134 11.99 1.45 5.00
CA SER A 134 12.61 1.68 6.30
C SER A 134 12.62 3.16 6.69
N ALA A 135 12.95 4.05 5.75
CA ALA A 135 12.96 5.48 5.98
C ALA A 135 11.55 6.02 6.26
N LEU A 136 10.56 5.62 5.46
CA LEU A 136 9.17 6.02 5.68
C LEU A 136 8.67 5.56 7.06
N TYR A 137 9.00 4.33 7.45
CA TYR A 137 8.60 3.82 8.76
C TYR A 137 9.24 4.63 9.88
N GLU A 138 10.54 4.83 9.82
CA GLU A 138 11.29 5.60 10.83
C GLU A 138 10.71 7.00 11.05
N VAL A 139 10.51 7.76 9.96
CA VAL A 139 10.03 9.14 10.11
C VAL A 139 8.56 9.22 10.50
N ASN A 140 7.71 8.30 10.02
CA ASN A 140 6.28 8.33 10.37
C ASN A 140 6.01 7.85 11.81
N GLN A 141 6.96 7.16 12.46
CA GLN A 141 6.88 6.78 13.86
C GLN A 141 7.50 7.83 14.80
N ASN A 142 8.48 8.61 14.36
CA ASN A 142 9.30 9.43 15.24
C ASN A 142 9.21 10.94 15.00
N ASN A 143 8.80 11.39 13.80
CA ASN A 143 8.63 12.81 13.54
C ASN A 143 7.27 13.30 14.11
N GLU A 144 7.32 14.31 14.99
CA GLU A 144 6.14 14.82 15.71
C GLU A 144 5.02 15.28 14.76
N SER A 145 5.37 15.89 13.62
CA SER A 145 4.38 16.39 12.65
C SER A 145 3.68 15.24 11.92
N ALA A 146 4.43 14.19 11.57
CA ALA A 146 3.86 13.01 10.94
C ALA A 146 2.94 12.23 11.89
N VAL A 147 3.38 12.00 13.14
CA VAL A 147 2.56 11.34 14.16
C VAL A 147 1.26 12.13 14.40
N ALA A 148 1.36 13.46 14.58
CA ALA A 148 0.18 14.29 14.75
C ALA A 148 -0.76 14.26 13.55
N GLN A 149 -0.24 14.16 12.34
CA GLN A 149 -1.05 14.04 11.12
C GLN A 149 -1.84 12.73 11.10
N TRP A 150 -1.22 11.60 11.42
CA TRP A 150 -1.90 10.31 11.50
C TRP A 150 -3.01 10.33 12.55
N GLU A 151 -2.71 10.83 13.74
CA GLU A 151 -3.69 10.95 14.84
C GLU A 151 -4.87 11.85 14.46
N ASN A 152 -4.61 13.01 13.85
CA ASN A 152 -5.65 13.94 13.41
C ASN A 152 -6.56 13.34 12.33
N ASN A 153 -6.03 12.47 11.48
CA ASN A 153 -6.81 11.75 10.47
C ASN A 153 -7.51 10.50 11.02
N GLY A 154 -7.35 10.17 12.30
CA GLY A 154 -7.99 9.01 12.90
C GLY A 154 -7.44 7.67 12.39
N ILE A 155 -6.17 7.64 12.00
CA ILE A 155 -5.47 6.49 11.45
C ILE A 155 -4.26 6.15 12.34
N GLU A 156 -4.05 4.87 12.55
CA GLU A 156 -2.80 4.30 13.01
C GLU A 156 -2.00 3.80 11.80
N PHE A 157 -0.78 4.30 11.64
CA PHE A 157 0.10 3.94 10.54
C PHE A 157 0.75 2.58 10.79
N MET A 158 0.48 1.60 9.91
CA MET A 158 1.04 0.25 10.02
C MET A 158 2.28 0.06 9.15
N GLY A 159 2.39 0.75 8.03
CA GLY A 159 3.54 0.69 7.14
C GLY A 159 3.23 1.22 5.75
N ALA A 160 4.29 1.58 5.02
CA ALA A 160 4.21 1.93 3.61
C ALA A 160 5.44 1.38 2.87
N TRP A 161 5.22 0.82 1.69
CA TRP A 161 6.29 0.20 0.88
C TRP A 161 6.09 0.48 -0.59
N SER A 162 7.18 0.52 -1.34
CA SER A 162 7.13 0.64 -2.78
C SER A 162 6.97 -0.73 -3.45
N PRO A 163 6.12 -0.83 -4.49
CA PRO A 163 6.02 -2.04 -5.29
C PRO A 163 7.19 -2.28 -6.24
N GLY A 164 8.27 -1.53 -6.14
CA GLY A 164 9.49 -1.67 -6.93
C GLY A 164 9.99 -0.35 -7.49
N THR A 165 10.94 -0.42 -8.42
CA THR A 165 11.39 0.74 -9.18
C THR A 165 10.43 1.10 -10.29
N THR A 166 10.35 2.38 -10.60
CA THR A 166 9.52 2.87 -11.71
C THR A 166 10.15 2.49 -13.04
N ILE A 167 9.36 1.87 -13.88
CA ILE A 167 9.67 1.63 -15.29
C ILE A 167 8.63 2.30 -16.18
N MET A 168 8.99 2.59 -17.40
CA MET A 168 8.08 3.06 -18.44
C MET A 168 7.77 1.94 -19.41
N GLY A 169 6.46 1.67 -19.63
CA GLY A 169 6.00 0.78 -20.69
C GLY A 169 5.51 1.60 -21.89
N SER A 170 5.90 1.21 -23.11
CA SER A 170 5.56 1.93 -24.34
C SER A 170 5.56 0.99 -25.58
N LYS A 171 5.12 1.53 -26.74
CA LYS A 171 5.19 0.86 -28.04
C LYS A 171 6.45 1.21 -28.85
N GLY A 172 7.51 1.58 -28.20
CA GLY A 172 8.76 1.95 -28.83
C GLY A 172 9.72 2.54 -27.82
N ALA A 173 10.96 2.73 -28.20
CA ALA A 173 11.99 3.21 -27.30
C ALA A 173 11.68 4.62 -26.79
N ILE A 174 11.94 4.82 -25.50
CA ILE A 174 11.97 6.13 -24.82
C ILE A 174 13.33 6.17 -24.13
N ASP A 175 14.29 6.87 -24.75
CA ASP A 175 15.69 6.80 -24.35
C ASP A 175 16.16 8.08 -23.61
N GLY A 176 15.31 9.08 -23.48
CA GLY A 176 15.62 10.34 -22.80
C GLY A 176 14.47 11.34 -22.76
N VAL A 177 14.73 12.49 -22.18
CA VAL A 177 13.75 13.55 -21.92
C VAL A 177 13.05 14.05 -23.20
N ASP A 178 13.76 14.10 -24.31
CA ASP A 178 13.20 14.59 -25.58
C ASP A 178 12.07 13.67 -26.10
N ASP A 179 12.10 12.39 -25.82
CA ASP A 179 11.09 11.42 -26.23
C ASP A 179 9.80 11.52 -25.39
N LEU A 180 9.86 12.18 -24.25
CA LEU A 180 8.70 12.42 -23.39
C LEU A 180 7.78 13.53 -23.93
N LYS A 181 8.28 14.43 -24.79
CA LYS A 181 7.53 15.60 -25.29
C LYS A 181 6.30 15.19 -26.08
N GLY A 182 5.15 15.56 -25.57
CA GLY A 182 3.85 15.27 -26.19
C GLY A 182 3.36 13.82 -26.00
N LEU A 183 4.14 12.95 -25.33
CA LEU A 183 3.74 11.58 -25.04
C LEU A 183 2.55 11.57 -24.07
N LYS A 184 1.48 10.88 -24.41
CA LYS A 184 0.39 10.63 -23.49
C LYS A 184 0.77 9.49 -22.55
N LEU A 185 1.10 9.83 -21.32
CA LEU A 185 1.65 8.88 -20.37
C LEU A 185 0.78 8.78 -19.12
N ARG A 186 0.43 7.54 -18.74
CA ARG A 186 -0.23 7.30 -17.47
C ARG A 186 0.78 7.35 -16.33
N ALA A 187 0.54 8.25 -15.38
CA ALA A 187 1.24 8.28 -14.10
C ALA A 187 0.25 8.56 -12.96
N ILE A 188 0.60 8.21 -11.73
CA ILE A 188 -0.18 8.49 -10.52
C ILE A 188 0.69 9.19 -9.47
N GLY A 189 0.03 9.72 -8.44
CA GLY A 189 0.67 10.51 -7.39
C GLY A 189 0.68 11.99 -7.72
N SER A 190 1.45 12.75 -6.97
CA SER A 190 1.62 14.19 -7.15
C SER A 190 2.92 14.53 -7.86
N SER A 191 4.04 14.10 -7.32
CA SER A 191 5.36 14.54 -7.77
C SER A 191 5.79 13.89 -9.09
N LEU A 192 5.56 12.58 -9.29
CA LEU A 192 5.95 11.91 -10.53
C LEU A 192 5.17 12.42 -11.78
N PRO A 193 3.83 12.59 -11.74
CA PRO A 193 3.11 13.27 -12.81
C PRO A 193 3.67 14.64 -13.14
N SER A 194 3.97 15.45 -12.12
CA SER A 194 4.56 16.77 -12.28
C SER A 194 5.93 16.72 -12.97
N ALA A 195 6.77 15.73 -12.62
CA ALA A 195 8.06 15.52 -13.26
C ALA A 195 7.95 15.27 -14.78
N PHE A 196 6.93 14.54 -15.21
CA PHE A 196 6.64 14.29 -16.62
C PHE A 196 6.06 15.55 -17.31
N ASP A 197 5.12 16.25 -16.67
CA ASP A 197 4.53 17.48 -17.21
C ASP A 197 5.57 18.58 -17.40
N MET A 198 6.52 18.73 -16.47
CA MET A 198 7.60 19.74 -16.55
C MET A 198 8.52 19.54 -17.76
N VAL A 199 8.64 18.33 -18.29
CA VAL A 199 9.42 18.03 -19.49
C VAL A 199 8.54 17.90 -20.76
N GLY A 200 7.25 18.22 -20.64
CA GLY A 200 6.33 18.35 -21.78
C GLY A 200 5.59 17.09 -22.17
N ALA A 201 5.52 16.07 -21.31
CA ALA A 201 4.60 14.96 -21.49
C ALA A 201 3.14 15.41 -21.27
N ASN A 202 2.20 14.63 -21.77
CA ASN A 202 0.76 14.82 -21.50
C ASN A 202 0.31 13.73 -20.51
N VAL A 203 0.36 14.05 -19.22
CA VAL A 203 0.04 13.06 -18.19
C VAL A 203 -1.45 12.80 -18.10
N VAL A 204 -1.80 11.52 -18.03
CA VAL A 204 -3.17 11.05 -17.80
C VAL A 204 -3.18 10.26 -16.49
N SER A 205 -3.90 10.75 -15.49
CA SER A 205 -4.06 10.04 -14.22
C SER A 205 -5.30 9.16 -14.26
N MET A 206 -5.16 7.89 -13.90
CA MET A 206 -6.25 6.94 -13.80
C MET A 206 -5.92 5.81 -12.81
N PRO A 207 -6.94 5.21 -12.14
CA PRO A 207 -6.76 4.04 -11.31
C PRO A 207 -6.17 2.85 -12.09
N ALA A 208 -5.48 1.96 -11.37
CA ALA A 208 -4.83 0.78 -11.94
C ALA A 208 -5.79 -0.09 -12.78
N ALA A 209 -6.98 -0.36 -12.25
CA ALA A 209 -7.97 -1.23 -12.90
C ALA A 209 -8.48 -0.72 -14.25
N GLU A 210 -8.34 0.58 -14.54
CA GLU A 210 -8.79 1.20 -15.78
C GLU A 210 -7.71 1.23 -16.87
N SER A 211 -6.47 0.92 -16.52
CA SER A 211 -5.31 1.19 -17.38
C SER A 211 -5.31 0.36 -18.65
N TYR A 212 -5.64 -0.95 -18.55
CA TYR A 212 -5.65 -1.83 -19.73
C TYR A 212 -6.58 -1.31 -20.85
N GLU A 213 -7.83 -1.00 -20.50
CA GLU A 213 -8.81 -0.49 -21.46
C GLU A 213 -8.44 0.89 -22.00
N ASN A 214 -7.87 1.76 -21.17
CA ASN A 214 -7.51 3.11 -21.59
C ASN A 214 -6.27 3.13 -22.52
N ILE A 215 -5.31 2.23 -22.31
CA ILE A 215 -4.19 2.02 -23.26
C ILE A 215 -4.72 1.45 -24.58
N GLU A 216 -5.60 0.45 -24.53
CA GLU A 216 -6.23 -0.12 -25.73
C GLU A 216 -6.95 0.93 -26.57
N ARG A 217 -7.64 1.86 -25.92
CA ARG A 217 -8.38 2.95 -26.58
C ARG A 217 -7.52 4.13 -27.00
N GLY A 218 -6.22 4.14 -26.68
CA GLY A 218 -5.30 5.24 -27.00
C GLY A 218 -5.53 6.51 -26.16
N VAL A 219 -6.13 6.38 -24.96
CA VAL A 219 -6.24 7.47 -24.00
C VAL A 219 -4.85 7.81 -23.47
N ALA A 220 -4.02 6.78 -23.22
CA ALA A 220 -2.59 6.91 -23.00
C ALA A 220 -1.83 5.98 -23.96
N ASP A 221 -0.62 6.38 -24.34
CA ASP A 221 0.24 5.65 -25.27
C ASP A 221 1.39 4.94 -24.52
N ALA A 222 1.64 5.33 -23.27
CA ALA A 222 2.68 4.80 -22.40
C ALA A 222 2.20 4.81 -20.94
N VAL A 223 2.92 4.10 -20.08
CA VAL A 223 2.69 4.08 -18.63
C VAL A 223 4.00 4.29 -17.86
N ALA A 224 3.95 5.01 -16.74
CA ALA A 224 4.94 4.92 -15.70
C ALA A 224 4.35 4.04 -14.58
N TRP A 225 5.04 2.96 -14.27
CA TRP A 225 4.56 1.95 -13.33
C TRP A 225 5.73 1.11 -12.81
N THR A 226 5.46 0.12 -12.00
CA THR A 226 6.38 -0.93 -11.60
C THR A 226 6.10 -2.21 -12.41
N ILE A 227 6.90 -3.25 -12.27
CA ILE A 227 6.82 -4.47 -13.11
C ILE A 227 5.46 -5.19 -13.02
N ASP A 228 4.76 -5.06 -11.89
CA ASP A 228 3.41 -5.59 -11.71
C ASP A 228 2.40 -4.98 -12.68
N GLY A 229 2.57 -3.72 -13.07
CA GLY A 229 1.77 -3.10 -14.12
C GLY A 229 1.88 -3.83 -15.45
N ALA A 230 3.10 -4.21 -15.82
CA ALA A 230 3.33 -5.01 -17.03
C ALA A 230 2.63 -6.37 -16.98
N VAL A 231 2.80 -7.10 -15.88
CA VAL A 231 2.44 -8.51 -15.77
C VAL A 231 1.01 -8.70 -15.25
N ASP A 232 0.70 -8.18 -14.05
CA ASP A 232 -0.58 -8.44 -13.39
C ASP A 232 -1.74 -7.68 -14.02
N TYR A 233 -1.47 -6.44 -14.47
CA TYR A 233 -2.43 -5.65 -15.25
C TYR A 233 -2.35 -5.90 -16.75
N LYS A 234 -1.53 -6.87 -17.18
CA LYS A 234 -1.42 -7.36 -18.56
C LYS A 234 -1.05 -6.31 -19.60
N LEU A 235 -0.42 -5.23 -19.17
CA LEU A 235 -0.05 -4.14 -20.08
C LEU A 235 1.03 -4.59 -21.09
N MET A 236 1.79 -5.66 -20.78
CA MET A 236 2.72 -6.31 -21.71
C MET A 236 2.05 -6.89 -22.97
N GLU A 237 0.72 -7.08 -22.94
CA GLU A 237 -0.03 -7.50 -24.15
C GLU A 237 -0.13 -6.36 -25.18
N GLN A 238 -0.03 -5.11 -24.73
CA GLN A 238 -0.24 -3.91 -25.55
C GLN A 238 1.02 -3.06 -25.72
N LEU A 239 1.95 -3.14 -24.79
CA LEU A 239 3.21 -2.38 -24.73
C LEU A 239 4.36 -3.38 -24.82
N ASP A 240 5.31 -3.14 -25.69
CA ASP A 240 6.35 -4.11 -26.05
C ASP A 240 7.76 -3.70 -25.56
N THR A 241 7.93 -2.48 -25.13
CA THR A 241 9.19 -1.94 -24.64
C THR A 241 9.03 -1.45 -23.20
N TRP A 242 9.94 -1.89 -22.34
CA TRP A 242 9.94 -1.53 -20.91
C TRP A 242 11.31 -0.98 -20.54
N THR A 243 11.32 0.26 -20.07
CA THR A 243 12.55 1.04 -19.85
C THR A 243 12.58 1.55 -18.41
N ASP A 244 13.72 1.39 -17.74
CA ASP A 244 14.00 2.06 -16.49
C ASP A 244 14.57 3.46 -16.77
N PRO A 245 13.86 4.54 -16.43
CA PRO A 245 14.36 5.91 -16.62
C PRO A 245 15.25 6.39 -15.48
N GLY A 246 15.53 5.56 -14.47
CA GLY A 246 16.35 5.91 -13.30
C GLY A 246 15.66 6.81 -12.28
N VAL A 247 14.33 6.87 -12.28
CA VAL A 247 13.60 7.69 -11.28
C VAL A 247 13.53 7.04 -9.89
N GLY A 248 13.92 5.78 -9.80
CA GLY A 248 14.02 5.04 -8.55
C GLY A 248 12.70 4.42 -8.06
N ALA A 249 12.69 4.04 -6.79
CA ALA A 249 11.50 3.55 -6.11
C ALA A 249 10.54 4.72 -5.88
N TYR A 250 9.31 4.56 -6.30
CA TYR A 250 8.28 5.58 -6.19
C TYR A 250 6.94 4.95 -5.84
N THR A 251 5.97 5.78 -5.48
CA THR A 251 4.64 5.40 -5.03
C THR A 251 4.66 4.41 -3.86
N THR A 252 3.64 4.40 -3.08
CA THR A 252 3.60 3.51 -1.94
C THR A 252 2.24 2.85 -1.83
N PHE A 253 2.27 1.52 -1.67
CA PHE A 253 1.21 0.87 -0.94
C PHE A 253 1.34 1.26 0.53
N ALA A 254 0.22 1.39 1.21
CA ALA A 254 0.19 1.58 2.64
C ALA A 254 -0.84 0.69 3.29
N LEU A 255 -0.55 0.30 4.52
CA LEU A 255 -1.42 -0.42 5.42
C LEU A 255 -1.82 0.53 6.54
N TRP A 256 -3.11 0.72 6.71
CA TRP A 256 -3.72 1.62 7.70
C TRP A 256 -4.68 0.87 8.60
N MET A 257 -4.71 1.26 9.88
CA MET A 257 -5.73 0.81 10.80
C MET A 257 -6.54 2.01 11.33
N ASN A 258 -7.83 1.83 11.55
CA ASN A 258 -8.66 2.84 12.20
C ASN A 258 -8.13 3.07 13.63
N LYS A 259 -7.82 4.33 13.95
CA LYS A 259 -7.21 4.70 15.24
C LYS A 259 -8.07 4.30 16.43
N SER A 260 -9.40 4.51 16.35
CA SER A 260 -10.29 4.17 17.44
C SER A 260 -10.40 2.65 17.65
N PHE A 261 -10.30 1.86 16.58
CA PHE A 261 -10.23 0.40 16.68
C PHE A 261 -8.92 -0.03 17.34
N TYR A 262 -7.79 0.48 16.89
CA TYR A 262 -6.47 0.20 17.47
C TYR A 262 -6.39 0.56 18.95
N ASP A 263 -6.82 1.77 19.33
CA ASP A 263 -6.82 2.23 20.72
C ASP A 263 -7.77 1.43 21.62
N GLY A 264 -8.83 0.87 21.04
CA GLY A 264 -9.82 0.01 21.74
C GLY A 264 -9.38 -1.43 21.93
N MET A 265 -8.24 -1.85 21.35
CA MET A 265 -7.74 -3.22 21.54
C MET A 265 -7.31 -3.50 22.97
N PRO A 266 -7.45 -4.75 23.45
CA PRO A 266 -6.75 -5.21 24.64
C PRO A 266 -5.24 -4.98 24.52
N ASP A 267 -4.60 -4.53 25.62
CA ASP A 267 -3.18 -4.13 25.61
C ASP A 267 -2.23 -5.22 25.11
N ASP A 268 -2.51 -6.47 25.45
CA ASP A 268 -1.71 -7.62 25.02
C ASP A 268 -1.86 -7.93 23.53
N LEU A 269 -3.07 -7.75 22.96
CA LEU A 269 -3.28 -7.90 21.52
C LEU A 269 -2.69 -6.72 20.73
N ARG A 270 -2.77 -5.51 21.27
CA ARG A 270 -2.12 -4.34 20.67
C ARG A 270 -0.60 -4.50 20.61
N THR A 271 0.01 -5.06 21.66
CA THR A 271 1.44 -5.38 21.67
C THR A 271 1.82 -6.34 20.54
N ILE A 272 1.00 -7.36 20.26
CA ILE A 272 1.22 -8.27 19.12
C ILE A 272 1.15 -7.51 17.79
N VAL A 273 0.16 -6.62 17.64
CA VAL A 273 0.07 -5.78 16.43
C VAL A 273 1.30 -4.94 16.23
N ASP A 274 1.82 -4.32 17.30
CA ASP A 274 3.03 -3.50 17.25
C ASP A 274 4.27 -4.32 16.87
N GLU A 275 4.47 -5.50 17.46
CA GLU A 275 5.58 -6.38 17.13
C GLU A 275 5.54 -6.84 15.66
N VAL A 276 4.36 -7.23 15.15
CA VAL A 276 4.19 -7.64 13.76
C VAL A 276 4.43 -6.46 12.82
N ARG A 277 3.93 -5.26 13.18
CA ARG A 277 4.18 -4.02 12.44
C ARG A 277 5.68 -3.72 12.32
N ASP A 278 6.40 -3.81 13.43
CA ASP A 278 7.84 -3.54 13.46
C ASP A 278 8.62 -4.52 12.58
N GLU A 279 8.34 -5.82 12.66
CA GLU A 279 8.98 -6.83 11.82
C GLU A 279 8.61 -6.68 10.34
N PHE A 280 7.36 -6.34 10.03
CA PHE A 280 6.91 -6.07 8.67
C PHE A 280 7.77 -4.97 8.02
N ASN A 281 7.96 -3.86 8.73
CA ASN A 281 8.74 -2.71 8.26
C ASN A 281 10.27 -2.93 8.32
N ALA A 282 10.75 -3.84 9.18
CA ALA A 282 12.16 -4.21 9.25
C ALA A 282 12.66 -5.07 8.08
N GLY A 283 11.77 -5.46 7.15
CA GLY A 283 12.15 -6.16 5.92
C GLY A 283 11.30 -7.37 5.55
N LYS A 284 10.45 -7.87 6.45
CA LYS A 284 9.60 -9.04 6.15
C LYS A 284 8.66 -8.81 4.98
N ALA A 285 8.09 -7.62 4.86
CA ALA A 285 7.27 -7.27 3.71
C ALA A 285 8.04 -7.42 2.39
N MET A 286 9.28 -6.93 2.34
CA MET A 286 10.10 -6.98 1.14
C MET A 286 10.61 -8.39 0.82
N GLU A 287 10.88 -9.22 1.84
CA GLU A 287 11.20 -10.64 1.61
C GLU A 287 10.08 -11.37 0.87
N GLU A 288 8.82 -11.17 1.30
CA GLU A 288 7.66 -11.78 0.67
C GLU A 288 7.38 -11.21 -0.72
N PHE A 289 7.50 -9.90 -0.85
CA PHE A 289 7.33 -9.18 -2.11
C PHE A 289 8.33 -9.63 -3.19
N ASN A 290 9.62 -9.71 -2.86
CA ASN A 290 10.68 -10.04 -3.82
C ASN A 290 10.53 -11.45 -4.44
N LYS A 291 9.93 -12.41 -3.72
CA LYS A 291 9.65 -13.75 -4.25
C LYS A 291 8.77 -13.71 -5.50
N VAL A 292 7.78 -12.81 -5.51
CA VAL A 292 6.85 -12.66 -6.66
C VAL A 292 7.47 -11.81 -7.77
N THR A 293 8.20 -10.75 -7.41
CA THR A 293 8.85 -9.86 -8.39
C THR A 293 9.83 -10.62 -9.29
N GLU A 294 10.58 -11.58 -8.75
CA GLU A 294 11.48 -12.42 -9.54
C GLU A 294 10.72 -13.30 -10.56
N GLN A 295 9.55 -13.80 -10.18
CA GLN A 295 8.67 -14.55 -11.08
C GLN A 295 8.08 -13.65 -12.17
N GLN A 296 7.68 -12.42 -11.84
CA GLN A 296 7.17 -11.44 -12.80
C GLN A 296 8.23 -11.06 -13.82
N CYS A 297 9.48 -10.89 -13.39
CA CYS A 297 10.60 -10.66 -14.28
C CYS A 297 10.71 -11.79 -15.33
N SER A 298 10.66 -13.04 -14.89
CA SER A 298 10.67 -14.20 -15.80
C SER A 298 9.49 -14.18 -16.78
N THR A 299 8.30 -13.85 -16.26
CA THR A 299 7.08 -13.78 -17.09
C THR A 299 7.19 -12.69 -18.16
N LEU A 300 7.68 -11.49 -17.80
CA LEU A 300 7.87 -10.40 -18.74
C LEU A 300 8.92 -10.72 -19.82
N ILE A 301 10.06 -11.30 -19.41
CA ILE A 301 11.13 -11.71 -20.32
C ILE A 301 10.64 -12.76 -21.33
N ASP A 302 9.83 -13.71 -20.89
CA ASP A 302 9.36 -14.84 -21.71
C ASP A 302 8.13 -14.49 -22.56
N PHE A 303 7.54 -13.31 -22.33
CA PHE A 303 6.34 -12.91 -23.06
C PHE A 303 6.65 -12.60 -24.53
N PRO A 304 5.94 -13.20 -25.50
CA PRO A 304 6.31 -13.07 -26.92
C PRO A 304 6.27 -11.66 -27.49
N ASN A 305 5.49 -10.74 -26.87
CA ASN A 305 5.39 -9.37 -27.32
C ASN A 305 6.47 -8.45 -26.71
N THR A 306 7.24 -8.92 -25.72
CA THR A 306 8.31 -8.12 -25.13
C THR A 306 9.47 -8.01 -26.11
N ALA A 307 9.65 -6.83 -26.68
CA ALA A 307 10.67 -6.55 -27.68
C ALA A 307 11.97 -6.05 -27.03
N ASN A 308 11.85 -5.20 -25.98
CA ASN A 308 13.01 -4.62 -25.31
C ASN A 308 12.78 -4.46 -23.82
N LEU A 309 13.82 -4.75 -23.03
CA LEU A 309 13.99 -4.31 -21.66
C LEU A 309 15.27 -3.46 -21.59
N THR A 310 15.17 -2.19 -21.19
CA THR A 310 16.29 -1.25 -21.25
C THR A 310 16.35 -0.36 -20.01
N ALA A 311 17.44 0.37 -19.87
CA ALA A 311 17.55 1.48 -18.91
C ALA A 311 18.09 2.71 -19.65
N TRP A 312 17.73 3.89 -19.17
CA TRP A 312 18.36 5.13 -19.63
C TRP A 312 19.85 5.14 -19.25
N SER A 313 20.62 5.92 -19.98
CA SER A 313 21.97 6.23 -19.54
C SER A 313 21.91 7.12 -18.30
N GLU A 314 22.92 7.02 -17.44
CA GLU A 314 23.07 7.89 -16.27
C GLU A 314 22.95 9.38 -16.66
N SER A 315 23.58 9.78 -17.77
CA SER A 315 23.49 11.16 -18.25
C SER A 315 22.09 11.60 -18.68
N ALA A 316 21.25 10.70 -19.19
CA ALA A 316 19.87 11.02 -19.54
C ALA A 316 18.98 11.14 -18.29
N THR A 317 19.22 10.30 -17.29
CA THR A 317 18.58 10.38 -15.99
C THR A 317 18.97 11.67 -15.25
N ASP A 318 20.27 12.00 -15.23
CA ASP A 318 20.77 13.23 -14.60
C ASP A 318 20.21 14.48 -15.27
N GLU A 319 20.11 14.50 -16.61
CA GLU A 319 19.48 15.60 -17.34
C GLU A 319 18.04 15.84 -16.86
N TRP A 320 17.24 14.77 -16.71
CA TRP A 320 15.88 14.92 -16.23
C TRP A 320 15.83 15.37 -14.77
N LYS A 321 16.64 14.77 -13.92
CA LYS A 321 16.75 15.12 -12.51
C LYS A 321 17.08 16.60 -12.32
N ASP A 322 18.08 17.12 -13.02
CA ASP A 322 18.50 18.51 -12.95
C ASP A 322 17.40 19.50 -13.38
N LEU A 323 16.52 19.07 -14.30
CA LEU A 323 15.42 19.89 -14.77
C LEU A 323 14.26 20.01 -13.77
N VAL A 324 14.06 19.01 -12.89
CA VAL A 324 12.78 18.90 -12.18
C VAL A 324 12.90 18.77 -10.65
N GLN A 325 13.97 18.19 -10.11
CA GLN A 325 14.00 17.74 -8.72
C GLN A 325 13.86 18.88 -7.70
N GLU A 326 14.56 19.99 -7.89
CA GLU A 326 14.50 21.13 -6.95
C GLU A 326 13.07 21.70 -6.85
N GLN A 327 12.40 21.84 -7.99
CA GLN A 327 11.03 22.34 -8.03
C GLN A 327 10.05 21.34 -7.40
N LEU A 328 10.21 20.05 -7.66
CA LEU A 328 9.35 19.00 -7.07
C LEU A 328 9.46 18.95 -5.55
N ILE A 329 10.66 19.10 -4.99
CA ILE A 329 10.87 19.18 -3.54
C ILE A 329 10.17 20.42 -2.97
N THR A 330 10.35 21.57 -3.62
CA THR A 330 9.71 22.83 -3.22
C THR A 330 8.18 22.70 -3.22
N ASP A 331 7.62 22.13 -4.29
CA ASP A 331 6.17 21.94 -4.45
C ASP A 331 5.63 20.94 -3.43
N TYR A 332 6.36 19.85 -3.17
CA TYR A 332 5.99 18.88 -2.14
C TYR A 332 5.89 19.55 -0.77
N ILE A 333 6.90 20.31 -0.35
CA ILE A 333 6.92 20.96 0.97
C ILE A 333 5.73 21.93 1.09
N ALA A 334 5.52 22.79 0.09
CA ALA A 334 4.43 23.75 0.10
C ALA A 334 3.03 23.09 0.11
N GLN A 335 2.86 22.01 -0.66
CA GLN A 335 1.60 21.27 -0.70
C GLN A 335 1.37 20.52 0.61
N SER A 336 2.39 19.90 1.18
CA SER A 336 2.30 19.14 2.42
C SER A 336 1.91 20.03 3.60
N GLU A 337 2.41 21.27 3.69
CA GLU A 337 1.96 22.25 4.67
C GLU A 337 0.47 22.60 4.48
N THR A 338 0.03 22.76 3.24
CA THR A 338 -1.38 23.02 2.90
C THR A 338 -2.28 21.84 3.31
N ASP A 339 -1.80 20.62 3.15
CA ASP A 339 -2.49 19.36 3.49
C ASP A 339 -2.35 18.99 4.98
N GLY A 340 -1.73 19.85 5.80
CA GLY A 340 -1.74 19.76 7.25
C GLY A 340 -0.52 19.08 7.89
N LEU A 341 0.53 18.77 7.11
CA LEU A 341 1.82 18.35 7.67
C LEU A 341 2.56 19.60 8.19
N THR A 342 2.47 19.83 9.49
CA THR A 342 3.12 20.97 10.13
C THR A 342 4.64 20.84 9.99
N ASP A 343 5.34 21.95 9.66
CA ASP A 343 6.80 21.95 9.49
C ASP A 343 7.30 20.90 8.46
N ALA A 344 6.67 20.91 7.28
CA ALA A 344 6.97 19.96 6.21
C ALA A 344 8.44 19.98 5.74
N GLN A 345 9.15 21.13 5.89
CA GLN A 345 10.58 21.21 5.61
C GLN A 345 11.37 20.34 6.60
N SER A 346 11.12 20.46 7.91
CA SER A 346 11.80 19.63 8.91
C SER A 346 11.51 18.15 8.71
N TYR A 347 10.24 17.82 8.38
CA TYR A 347 9.88 16.45 8.04
C TYR A 347 10.67 15.93 6.82
N PHE A 348 10.81 16.73 5.77
CA PHE A 348 11.57 16.36 4.57
C PHE A 348 13.05 16.14 4.89
N ASP A 349 13.65 17.01 5.72
CA ASP A 349 15.04 16.87 6.15
C ASP A 349 15.27 15.58 6.96
N ASP A 350 14.34 15.24 7.88
CA ASP A 350 14.36 13.99 8.63
C ASP A 350 14.20 12.77 7.72
N TYR A 351 13.31 12.86 6.72
CA TYR A 351 13.13 11.79 5.73
C TYR A 351 14.40 11.54 4.92
N VAL A 352 15.06 12.59 4.43
CA VAL A 352 16.32 12.46 3.69
C VAL A 352 17.40 11.82 4.55
N ALA A 353 17.52 12.25 5.82
CA ALA A 353 18.50 11.66 6.75
C ALA A 353 18.21 10.17 7.04
N ALA A 354 16.94 9.80 7.22
CA ALA A 354 16.53 8.41 7.40
C ALA A 354 16.80 7.57 6.13
N LEU A 355 16.57 8.16 4.96
CA LEU A 355 16.80 7.51 3.67
C LEU A 355 18.29 7.23 3.44
N ASP A 356 19.15 8.19 3.72
CA ASP A 356 20.61 8.03 3.64
C ASP A 356 21.11 6.94 4.59
N ALA A 357 20.57 6.90 5.81
CA ALA A 357 20.92 5.88 6.81
C ALA A 357 20.45 4.48 6.36
N ALA A 358 19.24 4.38 5.84
CA ALA A 358 18.68 3.12 5.34
C ALA A 358 19.41 2.64 4.07
N ALA A 359 19.74 3.51 3.15
CA ALA A 359 20.46 3.20 1.91
C ALA A 359 21.89 2.68 2.19
N ALA A 360 22.55 3.19 3.23
CA ALA A 360 23.87 2.73 3.63
C ALA A 360 23.88 1.29 4.16
N SER A 361 22.74 0.78 4.66
CA SER A 361 22.59 -0.57 5.24
C SER A 361 21.89 -1.55 4.30
N ALA A 362 21.12 -1.06 3.30
CA ALA A 362 20.42 -1.89 2.34
C ALA A 362 21.36 -2.35 1.22
N GLU A 363 21.22 -3.60 0.77
CA GLU A 363 21.75 -3.96 -0.55
C GLU A 363 21.04 -3.10 -1.60
N ALA A 364 21.83 -2.37 -2.38
CA ALA A 364 21.31 -1.58 -3.49
C ALA A 364 20.71 -2.53 -4.54
N GLN A 365 19.42 -2.83 -4.42
CA GLN A 365 18.72 -3.68 -5.36
C GLN A 365 17.76 -2.83 -6.16
N ASN A 366 18.08 -2.63 -7.44
CA ASN A 366 17.10 -2.29 -8.46
C ASN A 366 16.60 -3.62 -9.06
N PRO A 367 15.38 -4.09 -8.70
CA PRO A 367 14.89 -5.39 -9.16
C PRO A 367 14.78 -5.48 -10.68
N PHE A 368 14.54 -4.35 -11.36
CA PHE A 368 14.38 -4.34 -12.81
C PHE A 368 15.73 -4.39 -13.55
N ALA A 369 16.82 -3.89 -12.99
CA ALA A 369 18.15 -4.04 -13.55
C ALA A 369 18.54 -5.51 -13.73
N ALA A 370 18.23 -6.35 -12.72
CA ALA A 370 18.41 -7.80 -12.84
C ALA A 370 17.55 -8.44 -13.94
N CYS A 371 16.37 -7.86 -14.24
CA CYS A 371 15.54 -8.31 -15.38
C CYS A 371 16.18 -7.96 -16.72
N ILE A 372 16.75 -6.76 -16.86
CA ILE A 372 17.48 -6.34 -18.08
C ILE A 372 18.65 -7.29 -18.34
N ASP A 373 19.51 -7.52 -17.34
CA ASP A 373 20.67 -8.42 -17.48
C ASP A 373 20.26 -9.83 -17.94
N ARG A 374 19.15 -10.34 -17.43
CA ARG A 374 18.62 -11.66 -17.81
C ARG A 374 18.01 -11.67 -19.22
N PHE A 375 17.41 -10.57 -19.66
CA PHE A 375 16.87 -10.42 -21.01
C PHE A 375 18.00 -10.39 -22.02
N ASP A 376 19.06 -9.64 -21.77
CA ASP A 376 20.22 -9.50 -22.65
C ASP A 376 21.05 -10.80 -22.76
N ALA A 377 20.94 -11.69 -21.76
CA ALA A 377 21.62 -12.99 -21.75
C ALA A 377 20.87 -14.10 -22.56
N LYS A 378 19.65 -13.82 -23.07
CA LYS A 378 18.88 -14.73 -23.92
C LYS A 378 19.39 -14.76 -25.34
#